data_40c9511aef6453aa797e1fe260ae453a
#
_entry.id   40c9511aef6453aa797e1fe260ae453a
#
_cell.length_a   1.000
_cell.length_b   1.000
_cell.length_c   1.000
_cell.angle_alpha   90.00
_cell.angle_beta   90.00
_cell.angle_gamma   90.00
#
_symmetry.space_group_name_H-M   'P 1'
#
loop_
_entity.id
_entity.type
_entity.pdbx_description
1 polymer ?
#
loop_
_entity_poly.entity_id
_entity_poly.type
_entity_poly.pdbx_seq_one_letter_code
_entity_poly.pdbx_strand_id
1 'polypeptide(L)'
;PVGVRAHLAPFLPGVVGENGTLAGKVPVGPVSAAPFGSASILPIPFVYISLMGASGLRRATEVAILSANYVARRLAGHYPVLYSGRNGRVAHECILDMHDIKEASGISAEDIAKRLMDYGFHAPTMSFPVAGTLMVEPTESESLAEVDRFCDAMISIRREIEMVLSGAITAEESVLHHAPHTVEDIAGDWKRSYSRASALYPLAHLRSRSYYPSVSRIDAAYGDRNLVCTCAPIEQYAISLENATVGS
;
A
#
# COMPACT_ATOMS: atom_id res chain seq x y z
N PRO A 1 9.62 -15.09 14.97
CA PRO A 1 9.79 -16.53 15.20
C PRO A 1 8.70 -17.33 14.51
N VAL A 2 9.08 -18.51 13.97
CA VAL A 2 8.15 -19.43 13.33
C VAL A 2 8.21 -20.76 14.10
N GLY A 3 7.06 -21.24 14.52
CA GLY A 3 6.92 -22.56 15.15
C GLY A 3 6.26 -23.54 14.18
N VAL A 4 6.77 -24.78 14.14
CA VAL A 4 6.21 -25.85 13.31
C VAL A 4 5.89 -27.08 14.13
N ARG A 5 5.00 -27.94 13.63
CA ARG A 5 4.77 -29.27 14.22
C ARG A 5 6.01 -30.16 13.99
N ALA A 6 6.27 -31.10 14.91
CA ALA A 6 7.46 -31.94 14.90
C ALA A 6 7.73 -32.66 13.56
N HIS A 7 6.70 -33.10 12.85
CA HIS A 7 6.86 -33.77 11.55
C HIS A 7 7.33 -32.84 10.43
N LEU A 8 7.24 -31.51 10.61
CA LEU A 8 7.73 -30.51 9.67
C LEU A 8 9.16 -30.02 9.99
N ALA A 9 9.69 -30.38 11.16
CA ALA A 9 11.04 -29.97 11.58
C ALA A 9 12.14 -30.33 10.55
N PRO A 10 12.09 -31.50 9.87
CA PRO A 10 13.10 -31.85 8.84
C PRO A 10 13.09 -30.92 7.61
N PHE A 11 12.03 -30.14 7.40
CA PHE A 11 11.88 -29.22 6.27
C PHE A 11 12.23 -27.77 6.62
N LEU A 12 12.66 -27.51 7.85
CA LEU A 12 13.11 -26.18 8.24
C LEU A 12 14.40 -25.82 7.47
N PRO A 13 14.59 -24.52 7.14
CA PRO A 13 15.80 -24.05 6.51
C PRO A 13 17.04 -24.37 7.34
N GLY A 14 18.12 -24.73 6.67
CA GLY A 14 19.44 -24.95 7.30
C GLY A 14 20.00 -23.63 7.83
N VAL A 15 20.81 -23.74 8.86
CA VAL A 15 21.56 -22.62 9.45
C VAL A 15 23.03 -22.76 9.07
N VAL A 16 23.63 -21.65 8.62
CA VAL A 16 25.09 -21.63 8.37
C VAL A 16 25.79 -21.50 9.71
N GLY A 17 26.64 -22.49 10.03
CA GLY A 17 27.49 -22.45 11.20
C GLY A 17 28.65 -21.45 11.07
N GLU A 18 29.38 -21.23 12.16
CA GLU A 18 30.51 -20.28 12.23
C GLU A 18 31.60 -20.51 11.16
N ASN A 19 31.71 -21.72 10.64
CA ASN A 19 32.69 -22.08 9.63
C ASN A 19 32.18 -21.94 8.18
N GLY A 20 31.02 -21.32 7.96
CA GLY A 20 30.39 -21.21 6.64
C GLY A 20 29.79 -22.52 6.12
N THR A 21 29.80 -23.60 6.93
CA THR A 21 29.19 -24.88 6.59
C THR A 21 27.76 -24.97 7.11
N LEU A 22 26.88 -25.69 6.39
CA LEU A 22 25.54 -25.96 6.88
C LEU A 22 25.59 -26.83 8.14
N ALA A 23 24.98 -26.38 9.22
CA ALA A 23 24.86 -27.17 10.45
C ALA A 23 23.80 -28.26 10.24
N GLY A 24 24.25 -29.52 10.25
CA GLY A 24 23.40 -30.71 10.12
C GLY A 24 23.03 -31.08 8.67
N LYS A 25 22.46 -32.27 8.53
CA LYS A 25 21.86 -32.72 7.26
C LYS A 25 20.46 -32.16 7.14
N VAL A 26 20.32 -31.03 6.48
CA VAL A 26 19.00 -30.39 6.21
C VAL A 26 18.72 -30.43 4.72
N PRO A 27 17.52 -30.83 4.30
CA PRO A 27 17.15 -30.91 2.89
C PRO A 27 17.00 -29.54 2.23
N VAL A 28 16.80 -28.48 3.04
CA VAL A 28 16.61 -27.11 2.57
C VAL A 28 17.79 -26.27 3.03
N GLY A 29 18.42 -25.54 2.09
CA GLY A 29 19.49 -24.59 2.40
C GLY A 29 19.00 -23.37 3.20
N PRO A 30 19.91 -22.49 3.63
CA PRO A 30 19.53 -21.25 4.30
C PRO A 30 18.76 -20.34 3.35
N VAL A 31 17.66 -19.75 3.83
CA VAL A 31 16.84 -18.79 3.07
C VAL A 31 17.20 -17.34 3.38
N SER A 32 18.05 -17.11 4.38
CA SER A 32 18.49 -15.78 4.83
C SER A 32 19.97 -15.83 5.22
N ALA A 33 20.68 -14.75 4.92
CA ALA A 33 22.08 -14.58 5.37
C ALA A 33 22.20 -14.46 6.90
N ALA A 34 21.14 -14.01 7.57
CA ALA A 34 21.06 -13.96 9.03
C ALA A 34 20.41 -15.24 9.56
N PRO A 35 21.16 -16.18 10.17
CA PRO A 35 20.65 -17.50 10.55
C PRO A 35 19.52 -17.45 11.59
N PHE A 36 19.49 -16.41 12.41
CA PHE A 36 18.48 -16.21 13.46
C PHE A 36 17.56 -15.01 13.19
N GLY A 37 17.55 -14.49 11.95
CA GLY A 37 16.84 -13.29 11.57
C GLY A 37 17.54 -12.00 12.04
N SER A 38 16.90 -10.86 11.80
CA SER A 38 17.42 -9.54 12.18
C SER A 38 17.02 -9.21 13.63
N ALA A 39 17.87 -9.58 14.59
CA ALA A 39 17.60 -9.36 16.01
C ALA A 39 17.41 -7.87 16.36
N SER A 40 17.96 -6.96 15.58
CA SER A 40 17.80 -5.51 15.74
C SER A 40 16.36 -5.00 15.64
N ILE A 41 15.44 -5.77 15.07
CA ILE A 41 14.00 -5.41 15.05
C ILE A 41 13.29 -5.68 16.39
N LEU A 42 13.84 -6.55 17.24
CA LEU A 42 13.23 -6.91 18.52
C LEU A 42 13.11 -5.76 19.54
N PRO A 43 14.03 -4.78 19.59
CA PRO A 43 13.84 -3.59 20.41
C PRO A 43 12.57 -2.79 20.09
N ILE A 44 12.09 -2.82 18.82
CA ILE A 44 10.87 -2.12 18.41
C ILE A 44 9.65 -2.62 19.18
N PRO A 45 9.28 -3.91 19.12
CA PRO A 45 8.15 -4.43 19.90
C PRO A 45 8.41 -4.38 21.39
N PHE A 46 9.66 -4.54 21.85
CA PHE A 46 10.00 -4.43 23.26
C PHE A 46 9.67 -3.03 23.81
N VAL A 47 10.09 -1.98 23.13
CA VAL A 47 9.81 -0.59 23.52
C VAL A 47 8.30 -0.31 23.42
N TYR A 48 7.65 -0.72 22.33
CA TYR A 48 6.21 -0.54 22.16
C TYR A 48 5.41 -1.18 23.30
N ILE A 49 5.69 -2.45 23.61
CA ILE A 49 5.02 -3.17 24.72
C ILE A 49 5.32 -2.51 26.07
N SER A 50 6.57 -2.09 26.30
CA SER A 50 6.97 -1.46 27.56
C SER A 50 6.31 -0.11 27.78
N LEU A 51 6.14 0.69 26.72
CA LEU A 51 5.46 1.99 26.79
C LEU A 51 3.94 1.84 26.95
N MET A 52 3.34 0.91 26.25
CA MET A 52 1.90 0.73 26.25
C MET A 52 1.38 -0.02 27.47
N GLY A 53 2.12 -1.02 27.92
CA GLY A 53 1.66 -1.94 28.95
C GLY A 53 0.43 -2.74 28.53
N ALA A 54 -0.09 -3.60 29.40
CA ALA A 54 -1.24 -4.46 29.08
C ALA A 54 -2.52 -3.65 28.75
N SER A 55 -2.77 -2.59 29.51
CA SER A 55 -3.94 -1.72 29.30
C SER A 55 -3.86 -0.92 28.00
N GLY A 56 -2.67 -0.41 27.68
CA GLY A 56 -2.44 0.33 26.44
C GLY A 56 -2.57 -0.55 25.19
N LEU A 57 -2.00 -1.75 25.22
CA LEU A 57 -2.12 -2.71 24.12
C LEU A 57 -3.59 -3.11 23.85
N ARG A 58 -4.35 -3.35 24.94
CA ARG A 58 -5.78 -3.61 24.81
C ARG A 58 -6.51 -2.41 24.21
N ARG A 59 -6.23 -1.21 24.71
CA ARG A 59 -6.84 0.03 24.21
C ARG A 59 -6.52 0.27 22.73
N ALA A 60 -5.27 0.04 22.31
CA ALA A 60 -4.86 0.13 20.92
C ALA A 60 -5.70 -0.79 20.03
N THR A 61 -5.87 -2.05 20.41
CA THR A 61 -6.71 -3.01 19.67
C THR A 61 -8.17 -2.56 19.60
N GLU A 62 -8.75 -2.09 20.72
CA GLU A 62 -10.13 -1.59 20.77
C GLU A 62 -10.33 -0.39 19.85
N VAL A 63 -9.35 0.54 19.79
CA VAL A 63 -9.40 1.72 18.93
C VAL A 63 -9.25 1.32 17.46
N ALA A 64 -8.34 0.40 17.13
CA ALA A 64 -8.17 -0.10 15.76
C ALA A 64 -9.48 -0.70 15.20
N ILE A 65 -10.14 -1.55 16.00
CA ILE A 65 -11.44 -2.14 15.63
C ILE A 65 -12.52 -1.07 15.49
N LEU A 66 -12.56 -0.11 16.40
CA LEU A 66 -13.53 0.99 16.37
C LEU A 66 -13.34 1.85 15.10
N SER A 67 -12.10 2.22 14.79
CA SER A 67 -11.75 3.03 13.62
C SER A 67 -12.14 2.34 12.30
N ALA A 68 -11.83 1.05 12.16
CA ALA A 68 -12.22 0.28 10.96
C ALA A 68 -13.75 0.19 10.81
N ASN A 69 -14.48 -0.03 11.91
CA ASN A 69 -15.95 -0.05 11.88
C ASN A 69 -16.55 1.33 11.60
N TYR A 70 -15.90 2.40 12.07
CA TYR A 70 -16.30 3.77 11.75
C TYR A 70 -16.18 4.04 10.25
N VAL A 71 -15.03 3.69 9.63
CA VAL A 71 -14.83 3.80 8.19
C VAL A 71 -15.87 2.99 7.42
N ALA A 72 -16.04 1.71 7.78
CA ALA A 72 -17.04 0.84 7.14
C ALA A 72 -18.45 1.44 7.20
N ARG A 73 -18.83 2.02 8.34
CA ARG A 73 -20.16 2.65 8.51
C ARG A 73 -20.29 3.94 7.71
N ARG A 74 -19.26 4.80 7.73
CA ARG A 74 -19.24 6.06 6.97
C ARG A 74 -19.35 5.82 5.46
N LEU A 75 -18.73 4.76 4.96
CA LEU A 75 -18.66 4.45 3.53
C LEU A 75 -19.75 3.49 3.04
N ALA A 76 -20.56 2.90 3.92
CA ALA A 76 -21.57 1.87 3.57
C ALA A 76 -22.59 2.27 2.50
N GLY A 77 -22.91 3.57 2.38
CA GLY A 77 -23.81 4.09 1.34
C GLY A 77 -23.13 4.40 0.01
N HIS A 78 -21.80 4.23 -0.06
CA HIS A 78 -20.98 4.61 -1.21
C HIS A 78 -20.20 3.43 -1.80
N TYR A 79 -19.71 2.54 -0.94
CA TYR A 79 -18.91 1.38 -1.30
C TYR A 79 -19.37 0.16 -0.50
N PRO A 80 -19.64 -0.97 -1.15
CA PRO A 80 -19.93 -2.21 -0.44
C PRO A 80 -18.75 -2.66 0.40
N VAL A 81 -19.02 -3.17 1.61
CA VAL A 81 -18.04 -3.88 2.43
C VAL A 81 -18.15 -5.37 2.12
N LEU A 82 -17.11 -5.96 1.55
CA LEU A 82 -17.13 -7.33 1.03
C LEU A 82 -17.31 -8.37 2.14
N TYR A 83 -16.63 -8.19 3.26
CA TYR A 83 -16.67 -9.13 4.37
C TYR A 83 -17.10 -8.45 5.67
N SER A 84 -18.05 -9.06 6.35
CA SER A 84 -18.46 -8.64 7.69
C SER A 84 -18.79 -9.86 8.57
N GLY A 85 -18.66 -9.68 9.87
CA GLY A 85 -19.06 -10.67 10.86
C GLY A 85 -20.57 -10.70 11.09
N ARG A 86 -21.02 -11.51 12.06
CA ARG A 86 -22.45 -11.78 12.35
C ARG A 86 -23.31 -10.53 12.55
N ASN A 87 -22.75 -9.46 13.08
CA ASN A 87 -23.49 -8.23 13.39
C ASN A 87 -23.20 -7.11 12.36
N GLY A 88 -22.75 -7.47 11.15
CA GLY A 88 -22.37 -6.50 10.13
C GLY A 88 -21.15 -5.65 10.50
N ARG A 89 -20.30 -6.14 11.42
CA ARG A 89 -19.09 -5.46 11.88
C ARG A 89 -17.85 -6.10 11.26
N VAL A 90 -16.83 -5.27 11.07
CA VAL A 90 -15.51 -5.69 10.63
C VAL A 90 -14.56 -5.80 11.83
N ALA A 91 -13.37 -6.38 11.62
CA ALA A 91 -12.30 -6.44 12.62
C ALA A 91 -11.52 -5.10 12.62
N HIS A 92 -10.19 -5.15 12.52
CA HIS A 92 -9.32 -3.96 12.49
C HIS A 92 -9.15 -3.37 11.09
N GLU A 93 -9.70 -4.02 10.08
CA GLU A 93 -9.67 -3.60 8.66
C GLU A 93 -11.05 -3.78 8.03
N CYS A 94 -11.32 -3.07 6.94
CA CYS A 94 -12.49 -3.29 6.11
C CYS A 94 -12.09 -3.40 4.64
N ILE A 95 -12.71 -4.36 3.94
CA ILE A 95 -12.48 -4.62 2.53
C ILE A 95 -13.61 -3.95 1.74
N LEU A 96 -13.27 -2.91 0.99
CA LEU A 96 -14.21 -2.21 0.12
C LEU A 96 -14.21 -2.87 -1.27
N ASP A 97 -15.37 -3.22 -1.75
CA ASP A 97 -15.55 -3.89 -3.04
C ASP A 97 -15.79 -2.87 -4.17
N MET A 98 -14.98 -2.97 -5.24
CA MET A 98 -15.06 -2.08 -6.39
C MET A 98 -15.57 -2.79 -7.66
N HIS A 99 -15.99 -4.05 -7.59
CA HIS A 99 -16.38 -4.83 -8.77
C HIS A 99 -17.56 -4.19 -9.50
N ASP A 100 -18.64 -3.90 -8.81
CA ASP A 100 -19.85 -3.31 -9.42
C ASP A 100 -19.56 -1.92 -10.01
N ILE A 101 -18.69 -1.15 -9.34
CA ILE A 101 -18.25 0.16 -9.83
C ILE A 101 -17.49 -0.01 -11.14
N LYS A 102 -16.53 -0.95 -11.17
CA LYS A 102 -15.73 -1.22 -12.38
C LYS A 102 -16.59 -1.71 -13.53
N GLU A 103 -17.51 -2.64 -13.27
CA GLU A 103 -18.40 -3.17 -14.29
C GLU A 103 -19.31 -2.09 -14.89
N ALA A 104 -19.86 -1.22 -14.05
CA ALA A 104 -20.80 -0.20 -14.49
C ALA A 104 -20.15 1.05 -15.10
N SER A 105 -18.96 1.45 -14.64
CA SER A 105 -18.32 2.73 -15.01
C SER A 105 -17.00 2.59 -15.77
N GLY A 106 -16.37 1.40 -15.76
CA GLY A 106 -15.00 1.22 -16.21
C GLY A 106 -13.93 1.69 -15.22
N ILE A 107 -14.30 2.38 -14.12
CA ILE A 107 -13.35 2.88 -13.13
C ILE A 107 -12.90 1.75 -12.21
N SER A 108 -11.59 1.50 -12.18
CA SER A 108 -10.98 0.41 -11.43
C SER A 108 -10.61 0.80 -9.99
N ALA A 109 -10.30 -0.20 -9.17
CA ALA A 109 -9.70 0.04 -7.85
C ALA A 109 -8.38 0.81 -7.95
N GLU A 110 -7.61 0.61 -9.03
CA GLU A 110 -6.38 1.36 -9.29
C GLU A 110 -6.67 2.84 -9.55
N ASP A 111 -7.69 3.18 -10.33
CA ASP A 111 -8.07 4.57 -10.60
C ASP A 111 -8.43 5.29 -9.30
N ILE A 112 -9.18 4.63 -8.42
CA ILE A 112 -9.52 5.15 -7.09
C ILE A 112 -8.28 5.31 -6.22
N ALA A 113 -7.39 4.33 -6.21
CA ALA A 113 -6.13 4.37 -5.46
C ALA A 113 -5.23 5.52 -5.93
N LYS A 114 -5.09 5.70 -7.25
CA LYS A 114 -4.32 6.81 -7.83
C LYS A 114 -4.98 8.16 -7.54
N ARG A 115 -6.31 8.22 -7.58
CA ARG A 115 -7.01 9.46 -7.24
C ARG A 115 -6.87 9.85 -5.76
N LEU A 116 -6.80 8.89 -4.85
CA LEU A 116 -6.51 9.14 -3.43
C LEU A 116 -5.17 9.87 -3.23
N MET A 117 -4.18 9.68 -4.10
CA MET A 117 -2.92 10.43 -4.04
C MET A 117 -3.14 11.93 -4.22
N ASP A 118 -4.05 12.35 -5.11
CA ASP A 118 -4.43 13.76 -5.29
C ASP A 118 -5.14 14.33 -4.05
N TYR A 119 -5.76 13.46 -3.24
CA TYR A 119 -6.34 13.83 -1.94
C TYR A 119 -5.33 13.78 -0.79
N GLY A 120 -4.06 13.51 -1.09
CA GLY A 120 -2.96 13.47 -0.13
C GLY A 120 -2.93 12.20 0.72
N PHE A 121 -3.37 11.06 0.15
CA PHE A 121 -3.28 9.76 0.79
C PHE A 121 -2.36 8.80 0.03
N HIS A 122 -1.57 8.06 0.78
CA HIS A 122 -1.06 6.79 0.28
C HIS A 122 -2.24 5.82 0.25
N ALA A 123 -2.52 5.26 -0.92
CA ALA A 123 -3.71 4.42 -1.09
C ALA A 123 -3.67 3.18 -0.19
N PRO A 124 -4.84 2.67 0.23
CA PRO A 124 -4.96 1.38 0.90
C PRO A 124 -4.41 0.23 0.05
N THR A 125 -4.10 -0.90 0.68
CA THR A 125 -3.69 -2.13 -0.03
C THR A 125 -4.74 -2.51 -1.06
N MET A 126 -4.29 -2.62 -2.31
CA MET A 126 -5.15 -2.88 -3.46
C MET A 126 -5.16 -4.36 -3.82
N SER A 127 -6.34 -4.86 -4.20
CA SER A 127 -6.50 -6.23 -4.73
C SER A 127 -6.04 -7.34 -3.76
N PHE A 128 -6.24 -7.13 -2.47
CA PHE A 128 -6.00 -8.10 -1.42
C PHE A 128 -7.10 -8.02 -0.34
N PRO A 129 -7.62 -9.16 0.15
CA PRO A 129 -7.34 -10.54 -0.25
C PRO A 129 -8.00 -10.95 -1.59
N VAL A 130 -8.83 -10.09 -2.16
CA VAL A 130 -9.54 -10.33 -3.41
C VAL A 130 -9.18 -9.26 -4.44
N ALA A 131 -8.94 -9.67 -5.69
CA ALA A 131 -8.70 -8.73 -6.78
C ALA A 131 -9.86 -7.72 -6.90
N GLY A 132 -9.55 -6.47 -7.25
CA GLY A 132 -10.56 -5.42 -7.42
C GLY A 132 -11.14 -4.84 -6.13
N THR A 133 -10.46 -5.01 -4.99
CA THR A 133 -10.85 -4.46 -3.69
C THR A 133 -9.81 -3.48 -3.15
N LEU A 134 -10.21 -2.71 -2.15
CA LEU A 134 -9.31 -1.88 -1.32
C LEU A 134 -9.44 -2.31 0.14
N MET A 135 -8.32 -2.69 0.77
CA MET A 135 -8.26 -3.05 2.19
C MET A 135 -7.86 -1.83 3.01
N VAL A 136 -8.79 -1.30 3.77
CA VAL A 136 -8.60 -0.10 4.60
C VAL A 136 -8.33 -0.51 6.03
N GLU A 137 -7.15 -0.15 6.54
CA GLU A 137 -6.70 -0.43 7.89
C GLU A 137 -6.24 0.89 8.56
N PRO A 138 -7.13 1.60 9.29
CA PRO A 138 -6.79 2.88 9.91
C PRO A 138 -5.89 2.74 11.14
N THR A 139 -5.73 1.52 11.69
CA THR A 139 -5.00 1.22 12.94
C THR A 139 -5.51 2.01 14.16
N GLU A 140 -4.75 2.01 15.24
CA GLU A 140 -5.00 2.82 16.43
C GLU A 140 -4.33 4.19 16.38
N SER A 141 -3.41 4.39 15.45
CA SER A 141 -2.54 5.57 15.40
C SER A 141 -3.17 6.76 14.68
N GLU A 142 -4.18 6.53 13.85
CA GLU A 142 -4.85 7.61 13.14
C GLU A 142 -5.83 8.36 14.04
N SER A 143 -5.81 9.69 13.96
CA SER A 143 -6.79 10.52 14.65
C SER A 143 -8.16 10.45 13.97
N LEU A 144 -9.24 10.72 14.72
CA LEU A 144 -10.58 10.79 14.14
C LEU A 144 -10.65 11.79 12.99
N ALA A 145 -9.97 12.93 13.10
CA ALA A 145 -9.93 13.93 12.04
C ALA A 145 -9.27 13.40 10.76
N GLU A 146 -8.25 12.55 10.88
CA GLU A 146 -7.61 11.92 9.72
C GLU A 146 -8.48 10.82 9.10
N VAL A 147 -9.15 10.04 9.93
CA VAL A 147 -10.13 9.04 9.47
C VAL A 147 -11.31 9.72 8.76
N ASP A 148 -11.80 10.85 9.29
CA ASP A 148 -12.84 11.64 8.64
C ASP A 148 -12.36 12.20 7.30
N ARG A 149 -11.14 12.74 7.25
CA ARG A 149 -10.52 13.25 6.01
C ARG A 149 -10.45 12.16 4.93
N PHE A 150 -10.09 10.92 5.32
CA PHE A 150 -10.09 9.78 4.41
C PHE A 150 -11.50 9.44 3.90
N CYS A 151 -12.48 9.36 4.80
CA CYS A 151 -13.86 9.09 4.42
C CYS A 151 -14.41 10.16 3.47
N ASP A 152 -14.12 11.43 3.75
CA ASP A 152 -14.56 12.55 2.90
C ASP A 152 -13.91 12.49 1.50
N ALA A 153 -12.63 12.09 1.42
CA ALA A 153 -11.96 11.86 0.15
C ALA A 153 -12.63 10.74 -0.65
N MET A 154 -12.89 9.59 -0.02
CA MET A 154 -13.59 8.46 -0.66
C MET A 154 -15.00 8.86 -1.12
N ILE A 155 -15.76 9.59 -0.31
CA ILE A 155 -17.09 10.08 -0.69
C ILE A 155 -17.01 11.08 -1.86
N SER A 156 -15.99 11.93 -1.89
CA SER A 156 -15.75 12.85 -3.01
C SER A 156 -15.39 12.10 -4.29
N ILE A 157 -14.53 11.10 -4.20
CA ILE A 157 -14.19 10.20 -5.32
C ILE A 157 -15.45 9.47 -5.82
N ARG A 158 -16.34 9.03 -4.93
CA ARG A 158 -17.60 8.42 -5.34
C ARG A 158 -18.46 9.37 -6.19
N ARG A 159 -18.49 10.66 -5.86
CA ARG A 159 -19.21 11.66 -6.68
C ARG A 159 -18.56 11.84 -8.06
N GLU A 160 -17.24 11.77 -8.15
CA GLU A 160 -16.53 11.78 -9.43
C GLU A 160 -16.90 10.55 -10.28
N ILE A 161 -17.04 9.37 -9.65
CA ILE A 161 -17.52 8.13 -10.31
C ILE A 161 -18.96 8.28 -10.80
N GLU A 162 -19.84 8.93 -10.02
CA GLU A 162 -21.24 9.19 -10.44
C GLU A 162 -21.33 10.04 -11.72
N MET A 163 -20.38 10.94 -11.96
CA MET A 163 -20.32 11.69 -13.22
C MET A 163 -20.05 10.78 -14.42
N VAL A 164 -19.24 9.73 -14.24
CA VAL A 164 -19.00 8.71 -15.26
C VAL A 164 -20.25 7.83 -15.44
N LEU A 165 -20.83 7.35 -14.34
CA LEU A 165 -22.04 6.51 -14.37
C LEU A 165 -23.25 7.21 -15.01
N SER A 166 -23.37 8.52 -14.83
CA SER A 166 -24.43 9.32 -15.46
C SER A 166 -24.18 9.64 -16.95
N GLY A 167 -23.02 9.30 -17.49
CA GLY A 167 -22.61 9.64 -18.85
C GLY A 167 -22.24 11.11 -19.06
N ALA A 168 -22.07 11.88 -17.97
CA ALA A 168 -21.64 13.28 -18.07
C ALA A 168 -20.20 13.44 -18.55
N ILE A 169 -19.36 12.41 -18.31
CA ILE A 169 -17.99 12.30 -18.81
C ILE A 169 -17.67 10.81 -19.05
N THR A 170 -16.78 10.52 -19.99
CA THR A 170 -16.30 9.13 -20.15
C THR A 170 -15.27 8.75 -19.09
N ALA A 171 -15.04 7.45 -18.89
CA ALA A 171 -14.02 6.98 -17.95
C ALA A 171 -12.63 7.53 -18.34
N GLU A 172 -12.29 7.45 -19.63
CA GLU A 172 -11.01 7.89 -20.19
C GLU A 172 -10.76 9.40 -20.03
N GLU A 173 -11.81 10.22 -20.07
CA GLU A 173 -11.72 11.68 -19.91
C GLU A 173 -11.85 12.11 -18.45
N SER A 174 -12.11 11.16 -17.53
CA SER A 174 -12.35 11.48 -16.13
C SER A 174 -11.07 11.88 -15.39
N VAL A 175 -11.24 12.66 -14.33
CA VAL A 175 -10.17 13.01 -13.39
C VAL A 175 -9.57 11.78 -12.71
N LEU A 176 -10.36 10.71 -12.59
CA LEU A 176 -9.97 9.43 -11.99
C LEU A 176 -8.94 8.69 -12.85
N HIS A 177 -9.19 8.62 -14.15
CA HIS A 177 -8.30 7.91 -15.08
C HIS A 177 -6.95 8.62 -15.26
N HIS A 178 -6.93 9.94 -15.11
CA HIS A 178 -5.72 10.74 -15.24
C HIS A 178 -4.95 10.96 -13.92
N ALA A 179 -5.50 10.54 -12.80
CA ALA A 179 -4.82 10.61 -11.50
C ALA A 179 -3.63 9.62 -11.43
N PRO A 180 -2.57 9.92 -10.65
CA PRO A 180 -2.37 11.15 -9.90
C PRO A 180 -1.88 12.29 -10.81
N HIS A 181 -2.21 13.54 -10.45
CA HIS A 181 -1.71 14.73 -11.14
C HIS A 181 -0.35 15.13 -10.59
N THR A 182 0.62 15.25 -11.49
CA THR A 182 2.01 15.54 -11.14
C THR A 182 2.29 17.04 -11.13
N VAL A 183 3.44 17.41 -10.58
CA VAL A 183 3.95 18.80 -10.67
C VAL A 183 4.06 19.25 -12.14
N GLU A 184 4.45 18.37 -13.05
CA GLU A 184 4.55 18.68 -14.47
C GLU A 184 3.18 18.96 -15.09
N ASP A 185 2.15 18.17 -14.77
CA ASP A 185 0.78 18.43 -15.19
C ASP A 185 0.29 19.82 -14.73
N ILE A 186 0.67 20.21 -13.50
CA ILE A 186 0.25 21.48 -12.91
C ILE A 186 0.94 22.68 -13.56
N ALA A 187 2.25 22.57 -13.80
CA ALA A 187 3.08 23.64 -14.34
C ALA A 187 2.96 23.77 -15.86
N GLY A 188 2.63 22.68 -16.56
CA GLY A 188 2.53 22.62 -18.00
C GLY A 188 1.19 23.12 -18.57
N ASP A 189 1.01 22.90 -19.87
CA ASP A 189 -0.25 23.20 -20.55
C ASP A 189 -1.37 22.24 -20.10
N TRP A 190 -2.48 22.82 -19.70
CA TRP A 190 -3.64 22.03 -19.27
C TRP A 190 -4.52 21.63 -20.45
N LYS A 191 -4.43 20.39 -20.88
CA LYS A 191 -5.18 19.85 -22.03
C LYS A 191 -6.27 18.85 -21.61
N ARG A 192 -6.80 18.99 -20.39
CA ARG A 192 -7.86 18.12 -19.84
C ARG A 192 -9.24 18.75 -20.06
N SER A 193 -10.27 17.90 -20.15
CA SER A 193 -11.67 18.33 -20.25
C SER A 193 -12.22 18.95 -18.96
N TYR A 194 -11.59 18.69 -17.82
CA TYR A 194 -11.92 19.24 -16.50
C TYR A 194 -10.94 20.34 -16.07
N SER A 195 -11.33 21.16 -15.10
CA SER A 195 -10.50 22.25 -14.62
C SER A 195 -9.33 21.79 -13.73
N ARG A 196 -8.23 22.56 -13.70
CA ARG A 196 -7.16 22.36 -12.71
C ARG A 196 -7.70 22.36 -11.28
N ALA A 197 -8.66 23.23 -10.98
CA ALA A 197 -9.23 23.33 -9.64
C ALA A 197 -9.95 22.05 -9.21
N SER A 198 -10.70 21.41 -10.10
CA SER A 198 -11.35 20.13 -9.81
C SER A 198 -10.35 18.97 -9.69
N ALA A 199 -9.25 19.02 -10.44
CA ALA A 199 -8.19 18.04 -10.32
C ALA A 199 -7.44 18.12 -8.98
N LEU A 200 -7.02 19.34 -8.59
CA LEU A 200 -6.05 19.57 -7.53
C LEU A 200 -6.71 19.92 -6.17
N TYR A 201 -7.91 20.48 -6.19
CA TYR A 201 -8.59 21.00 -5.01
C TYR A 201 -10.05 20.54 -4.92
N PRO A 202 -10.33 19.23 -5.09
CA PRO A 202 -11.70 18.72 -5.01
C PRO A 202 -12.34 18.94 -3.62
N LEU A 203 -11.50 19.08 -2.58
CA LEU A 203 -11.91 19.46 -1.24
C LEU A 203 -11.16 20.73 -0.80
N ALA A 204 -11.83 21.60 -0.05
CA ALA A 204 -11.32 22.94 0.29
C ALA A 204 -9.97 22.91 1.04
N HIS A 205 -9.76 21.94 1.94
CA HIS A 205 -8.55 21.81 2.73
C HIS A 205 -7.29 21.50 1.89
N LEU A 206 -7.45 20.95 0.70
CA LEU A 206 -6.34 20.62 -0.20
C LEU A 206 -5.61 21.87 -0.70
N ARG A 207 -6.21 23.05 -0.65
CA ARG A 207 -5.51 24.29 -1.01
C ARG A 207 -4.30 24.61 -0.13
N SER A 208 -4.30 24.10 1.09
CA SER A 208 -3.19 24.30 2.06
C SER A 208 -2.40 23.04 2.39
N ARG A 209 -2.83 21.89 1.89
CA ARG A 209 -2.24 20.58 2.26
C ARG A 209 -2.07 19.64 1.06
N SER A 210 -1.91 20.17 -0.13
CA SER A 210 -1.68 19.35 -1.32
C SER A 210 -0.25 18.83 -1.39
N TYR A 211 -0.11 17.61 -1.84
CA TYR A 211 1.14 17.00 -2.25
C TYR A 211 0.98 16.49 -3.69
N TYR A 212 1.94 16.80 -4.52
CA TYR A 212 1.93 16.38 -5.91
C TYR A 212 3.09 15.43 -6.17
N PRO A 213 2.83 14.19 -6.64
CA PRO A 213 3.90 13.25 -6.96
C PRO A 213 4.71 13.73 -8.15
N SER A 214 5.96 13.28 -8.23
CA SER A 214 6.84 13.55 -9.38
C SER A 214 6.55 12.63 -10.56
N VAL A 215 5.89 11.51 -10.35
CA VAL A 215 5.63 10.47 -11.35
C VAL A 215 4.14 10.18 -11.41
N SER A 216 3.59 10.14 -12.62
CA SER A 216 2.23 9.71 -12.91
C SER A 216 2.13 8.19 -12.93
N ARG A 217 1.25 7.63 -13.75
CA ARG A 217 1.11 6.18 -13.91
C ARG A 217 2.30 5.60 -14.67
N ILE A 218 2.69 4.39 -14.26
CA ILE A 218 3.69 3.58 -14.95
C ILE A 218 3.02 2.31 -15.48
N ASP A 219 3.54 1.78 -16.56
CA ASP A 219 3.18 0.43 -17.02
C ASP A 219 4.02 -0.59 -16.23
N ALA A 220 3.50 -1.02 -15.08
CA ALA A 220 4.17 -1.99 -14.22
C ALA A 220 4.38 -3.33 -14.93
N ALA A 221 3.41 -3.77 -15.74
CA ALA A 221 3.51 -5.03 -16.47
C ALA A 221 4.61 -4.99 -17.54
N TYR A 222 4.78 -3.86 -18.20
CA TYR A 222 5.92 -3.64 -19.11
C TYR A 222 7.23 -3.64 -18.34
N GLY A 223 7.32 -2.92 -17.24
CA GLY A 223 8.51 -2.84 -16.39
C GLY A 223 8.96 -4.21 -15.89
N ASP A 224 8.04 -5.03 -15.41
CA ASP A 224 8.31 -6.39 -14.93
C ASP A 224 8.83 -7.33 -16.03
N ARG A 225 8.41 -7.12 -17.28
CA ARG A 225 8.85 -7.92 -18.44
C ARG A 225 10.12 -7.39 -19.08
N ASN A 226 10.47 -6.14 -18.84
CA ASN A 226 11.60 -5.44 -19.47
C ASN A 226 12.53 -4.88 -18.40
N LEU A 227 13.11 -5.77 -17.59
CA LEU A 227 14.04 -5.39 -16.53
C LEU A 227 15.26 -4.71 -17.13
N VAL A 228 15.61 -3.54 -16.60
CA VAL A 228 16.86 -2.84 -16.92
C VAL A 228 17.79 -2.98 -15.72
N CYS A 229 18.86 -3.77 -15.90
CA CYS A 229 19.92 -3.87 -14.90
C CYS A 229 20.96 -2.78 -15.16
N THR A 230 21.13 -1.88 -14.21
CA THR A 230 22.16 -0.84 -14.24
C THR A 230 23.44 -1.24 -13.50
N CYS A 231 23.45 -2.43 -12.90
CA CYS A 231 24.65 -2.98 -12.26
C CYS A 231 25.67 -3.37 -13.32
N ALA A 232 26.89 -2.91 -13.17
CA ALA A 232 27.98 -3.37 -14.03
C ALA A 232 28.19 -4.88 -13.81
N PRO A 233 28.55 -5.65 -14.87
CA PRO A 233 28.91 -7.04 -14.73
C PRO A 233 30.03 -7.22 -13.70
N ILE A 234 30.01 -8.32 -12.95
CA ILE A 234 30.98 -8.57 -11.87
C ILE A 234 32.43 -8.56 -12.37
N GLU A 235 32.64 -8.92 -13.61
CA GLU A 235 33.94 -8.91 -14.29
C GLU A 235 34.56 -7.52 -14.37
N GLN A 236 33.75 -6.45 -14.44
CA GLN A 236 34.25 -5.06 -14.43
C GLN A 236 34.83 -4.66 -13.06
N TYR A 237 34.33 -5.24 -11.99
CA TYR A 237 34.88 -5.00 -10.65
C TYR A 237 36.14 -5.85 -10.38
N ALA A 238 36.25 -7.04 -10.98
CA ALA A 238 37.45 -7.88 -10.88
C ALA A 238 38.70 -7.23 -11.51
N ILE A 239 38.53 -6.57 -12.65
CA ILE A 239 39.64 -5.88 -13.36
C ILE A 239 40.20 -4.71 -12.52
N SER A 240 39.37 -4.05 -11.73
CA SER A 240 39.83 -2.93 -10.89
C SER A 240 40.67 -3.38 -9.68
N LEU A 241 40.52 -4.61 -9.22
CA LEU A 241 41.29 -5.18 -8.12
C LEU A 241 42.72 -5.62 -8.56
N GLU A 242 42.89 -6.11 -9.77
CA GLU A 242 44.22 -6.47 -10.31
C GLU A 242 45.09 -5.23 -10.52
N ASN A 243 44.53 -4.10 -10.90
CA ASN A 243 45.26 -2.85 -11.07
C ASN A 243 45.60 -2.13 -9.75
N ALA A 244 44.95 -2.48 -8.64
CA ALA A 244 45.22 -1.91 -7.32
C ALA A 244 46.42 -2.54 -6.61
N THR A 245 46.86 -3.75 -7.03
CA THR A 245 47.96 -4.49 -6.41
C THR A 245 49.33 -4.25 -7.07
N VAL A 246 49.43 -3.44 -8.13
CA VAL A 246 50.69 -3.17 -8.86
C VAL A 246 51.31 -1.80 -8.46
N GLY A 247 50.78 -1.14 -7.47
CA GLY A 247 51.22 0.20 -7.02
C GLY A 247 51.73 0.23 -5.57
N SER A 248 52.45 -0.79 -5.11
CA SER A 248 53.17 -0.78 -3.81
C SER A 248 54.65 -1.03 -3.97
#